data_d65f29aaf953ce2082751b0e786c771b
#
_entry.id   d65f29aaf953ce2082751b0e786c771b
#
_cell.length_a   1.000
_cell.length_b   1.000
_cell.length_c   1.000
_cell.angle_alpha   90.00
_cell.angle_beta   90.00
_cell.angle_gamma   90.00
#
_symmetry.space_group_name_H-M   'P 1'
#
loop_
_entity.id
_entity.type
_entity.pdbx_description
1 polymer ?
#
loop_
_entity_poly.entity_id
_entity_poly.type
_entity_poly.pdbx_seq_one_letter_code
_entity_poly.pdbx_strand_id
1 'polypeptide(L)'
;MKKFLNRHFQGLYWQQMFITTGMVLLTLALLGAAFFSLSYNYARGERNQELQEKAHVVAVYSRDFLDETQPLGSKDVLRLTGFAASVSDVNFLICATDGTVLLSTDESLDGEAALPESVMSTLFREGDFAKKTDLGLYERSRFVVGVPVLGKDGATALGAVFAVASTTSMDTMWQAFLGLFLMTAMVVLMIAFAVCSVTTMRQIKPIREMAQATRLYAEGDFDVRMKDYGRSDEIGELAASFNRMAETLQQTERKRRDFIANISHELKTPMTTIAGYTDGILDGTIPPESEKQYLQIISDESRRLSRLVRRMLDVSQLQVMDPLKSGSRFDVCESMRRVLISMEKKITDRHLDVEADIPEEPILVRGDNDMITQVIYNLLENAAKFARTGTALYLGVTTAADGKAYVTVRNLGDTIPADELPKLFERFHKSDKSRSEDKDGVGLGLYIVKTILEQHKEQIQVTSEDGVTTFRFSLSLE
;
A
#
# COMPACT_ATOMS: atom_id res chain seq x y z
N MET A 1 -10.88 13.98 -29.79
CA MET A 1 -11.29 12.62 -29.45
C MET A 1 -10.11 11.75 -28.96
N LYS A 2 -8.95 11.64 -29.65
CA LYS A 2 -7.77 10.86 -29.18
C LYS A 2 -7.18 11.29 -27.81
N LYS A 3 -7.12 12.59 -27.47
CA LYS A 3 -6.63 13.08 -26.15
C LYS A 3 -7.60 12.79 -25.00
N PHE A 4 -8.89 12.68 -25.25
CA PHE A 4 -9.92 12.38 -24.24
C PHE A 4 -9.95 10.87 -23.92
N LEU A 5 -9.81 10.01 -24.94
CA LEU A 5 -9.65 8.57 -24.78
C LEU A 5 -8.36 8.22 -24.01
N ASN A 6 -7.21 8.84 -24.36
CA ASN A 6 -5.94 8.57 -23.68
C ASN A 6 -5.96 8.90 -22.17
N ARG A 7 -6.67 9.94 -21.75
CA ARG A 7 -6.72 10.35 -20.34
C ARG A 7 -7.60 9.44 -19.47
N HIS A 8 -8.62 8.80 -20.06
CA HIS A 8 -9.47 7.83 -19.35
C HIS A 8 -8.82 6.43 -19.25
N PHE A 9 -8.03 6.03 -20.26
CA PHE A 9 -7.36 4.73 -20.31
C PHE A 9 -5.99 4.71 -19.57
N GLN A 10 -5.47 5.84 -19.11
CA GLN A 10 -4.22 5.93 -18.33
C GLN A 10 -4.41 5.64 -16.83
N GLY A 11 -5.64 5.45 -16.35
CA GLY A 11 -5.89 5.10 -14.95
C GLY A 11 -5.43 3.68 -14.62
N LEU A 12 -4.86 3.50 -13.42
CA LEU A 12 -4.41 2.21 -12.88
C LEU A 12 -5.49 1.10 -13.04
N TYR A 13 -6.77 1.47 -12.95
CA TYR A 13 -7.92 0.60 -13.18
C TYR A 13 -7.88 -0.04 -14.57
N TRP A 14 -7.75 0.76 -15.62
CA TRP A 14 -7.76 0.27 -16.99
C TRP A 14 -6.51 -0.53 -17.33
N GLN A 15 -5.35 -0.11 -16.83
CA GLN A 15 -4.10 -0.86 -17.02
C GLN A 15 -4.20 -2.26 -16.42
N GLN A 16 -4.65 -2.39 -15.18
CA GLN A 16 -4.82 -3.69 -14.52
C GLN A 16 -5.87 -4.54 -15.23
N MET A 17 -6.98 -3.94 -15.65
CA MET A 17 -8.04 -4.63 -16.37
C MET A 17 -7.56 -5.17 -17.74
N PHE A 18 -6.78 -4.39 -18.50
CA PHE A 18 -6.21 -4.86 -19.77
C PHE A 18 -5.19 -5.98 -19.58
N ILE A 19 -4.32 -5.88 -18.57
CA ILE A 19 -3.32 -6.92 -18.28
C ILE A 19 -4.01 -8.22 -17.90
N THR A 20 -4.97 -8.19 -16.97
CA THR A 20 -5.67 -9.39 -16.50
C THR A 20 -6.55 -10.00 -17.59
N THR A 21 -7.29 -9.18 -18.36
CA THR A 21 -8.11 -9.67 -19.48
C THR A 21 -7.22 -10.25 -20.58
N GLY A 22 -6.10 -9.61 -20.89
CA GLY A 22 -5.13 -10.11 -21.87
C GLY A 22 -4.50 -11.44 -21.43
N MET A 23 -4.20 -11.59 -20.16
CA MET A 23 -3.68 -12.85 -19.60
C MET A 23 -4.71 -13.98 -19.67
N VAL A 24 -5.98 -13.70 -19.36
CA VAL A 24 -7.06 -14.70 -19.47
C VAL A 24 -7.28 -15.10 -20.92
N LEU A 25 -7.29 -14.15 -21.86
CA LEU A 25 -7.41 -14.45 -23.29
C LEU A 25 -6.23 -15.30 -23.81
N LEU A 26 -5.02 -14.97 -23.41
CA LEU A 26 -3.83 -15.73 -23.79
C LEU A 26 -3.88 -17.17 -23.26
N THR A 27 -4.26 -17.34 -21.99
CA THR A 27 -4.39 -18.69 -21.38
C THR A 27 -5.49 -19.50 -22.06
N LEU A 28 -6.63 -18.92 -22.37
CA LEU A 28 -7.72 -19.58 -23.12
C LEU A 28 -7.27 -19.98 -24.53
N ALA A 29 -6.54 -19.10 -25.22
CA ALA A 29 -6.03 -19.40 -26.56
C ALA A 29 -5.02 -20.54 -26.56
N LEU A 30 -4.08 -20.56 -25.60
CA LEU A 30 -3.10 -21.63 -25.45
C LEU A 30 -3.76 -22.96 -25.06
N LEU A 31 -4.70 -22.92 -24.11
CA LEU A 31 -5.43 -24.11 -23.69
C LEU A 31 -6.28 -24.66 -24.83
N GLY A 32 -6.96 -23.79 -25.59
CA GLY A 32 -7.73 -24.16 -26.77
C GLY A 32 -6.85 -24.80 -27.84
N ALA A 33 -5.73 -24.19 -28.18
CA ALA A 33 -4.80 -24.75 -29.16
C ALA A 33 -4.26 -26.13 -28.74
N ALA A 34 -3.87 -26.27 -27.48
CA ALA A 34 -3.42 -27.56 -26.95
C ALA A 34 -4.53 -28.63 -26.96
N PHE A 35 -5.75 -28.27 -26.54
CA PHE A 35 -6.89 -29.16 -26.54
C PHE A 35 -7.23 -29.65 -27.96
N PHE A 36 -7.35 -28.71 -28.90
CA PHE A 36 -7.64 -29.07 -30.29
C PHE A 36 -6.54 -29.91 -30.93
N SER A 37 -5.26 -29.58 -30.69
CA SER A 37 -4.13 -30.37 -31.18
C SER A 37 -4.13 -31.80 -30.64
N LEU A 38 -4.27 -31.96 -29.32
CA LEU A 38 -4.30 -33.28 -28.69
C LEU A 38 -5.52 -34.11 -29.14
N SER A 39 -6.71 -33.52 -29.13
CA SER A 39 -7.94 -34.18 -29.51
C SER A 39 -7.93 -34.56 -30.98
N TYR A 40 -7.39 -33.73 -31.87
CA TYR A 40 -7.24 -34.05 -33.29
C TYR A 40 -6.33 -35.28 -33.50
N ASN A 41 -5.16 -35.26 -32.84
CA ASN A 41 -4.23 -36.38 -32.96
C ASN A 41 -4.79 -37.68 -32.39
N TYR A 42 -5.48 -37.60 -31.25
CA TYR A 42 -6.15 -38.73 -30.64
C TYR A 42 -7.27 -39.31 -31.54
N ALA A 43 -8.19 -38.47 -31.98
CA ALA A 43 -9.29 -38.92 -32.84
C ALA A 43 -8.80 -39.48 -34.20
N ARG A 44 -7.73 -38.90 -34.77
CA ARG A 44 -7.09 -39.44 -35.96
C ARG A 44 -6.46 -40.83 -35.73
N GLY A 45 -5.78 -40.99 -34.60
CA GLY A 45 -5.17 -42.28 -34.22
C GLY A 45 -6.22 -43.35 -34.06
N GLU A 46 -7.26 -43.09 -33.29
CA GLU A 46 -8.39 -44.00 -33.05
C GLU A 46 -9.10 -44.38 -34.34
N ARG A 47 -9.36 -43.37 -35.20
CA ARG A 47 -10.02 -43.65 -36.50
C ARG A 47 -9.17 -44.49 -37.43
N ASN A 48 -7.87 -44.29 -37.48
CA ASN A 48 -6.96 -45.06 -38.28
C ASN A 48 -6.93 -46.55 -37.78
N GLN A 49 -6.88 -46.77 -36.47
CA GLN A 49 -6.89 -48.09 -35.87
C GLN A 49 -8.23 -48.83 -36.17
N GLU A 50 -9.35 -48.14 -36.00
CA GLU A 50 -10.67 -48.69 -36.35
C GLU A 50 -10.74 -49.13 -37.80
N LEU A 51 -10.28 -48.25 -38.72
CA LEU A 51 -10.27 -48.53 -40.15
C LEU A 51 -9.36 -49.71 -40.49
N GLN A 52 -8.20 -49.82 -39.83
CA GLN A 52 -7.25 -50.87 -40.03
C GLN A 52 -7.81 -52.26 -39.60
N GLU A 53 -8.48 -52.31 -38.43
CA GLU A 53 -9.14 -53.53 -37.96
C GLU A 53 -10.22 -53.98 -38.96
N LYS A 54 -11.05 -53.04 -39.42
CA LYS A 54 -12.13 -53.34 -40.42
C LYS A 54 -11.55 -53.78 -41.77
N ALA A 55 -10.48 -53.11 -42.23
CA ALA A 55 -9.80 -53.49 -43.47
C ALA A 55 -9.17 -54.88 -43.37
N HIS A 56 -8.61 -55.22 -42.23
CA HIS A 56 -8.04 -56.57 -41.97
C HIS A 56 -9.10 -57.64 -42.01
N VAL A 57 -10.28 -57.43 -41.39
CA VAL A 57 -11.39 -58.37 -41.45
C VAL A 57 -11.80 -58.62 -42.89
N VAL A 58 -12.00 -57.56 -43.67
CA VAL A 58 -12.39 -57.67 -45.09
C VAL A 58 -11.26 -58.34 -45.90
N ALA A 59 -9.99 -58.07 -45.61
CA ALA A 59 -8.85 -58.68 -46.31
C ALA A 59 -8.80 -60.19 -46.12
N VAL A 60 -9.10 -60.70 -44.91
CA VAL A 60 -9.18 -62.15 -44.65
C VAL A 60 -10.25 -62.82 -45.50
N TYR A 61 -11.44 -62.22 -45.60
CA TYR A 61 -12.53 -62.76 -46.44
C TYR A 61 -12.28 -62.55 -47.95
N SER A 62 -11.51 -61.55 -48.34
CA SER A 62 -11.17 -61.29 -49.74
C SER A 62 -10.09 -62.19 -50.27
N ARG A 63 -9.36 -62.90 -49.43
CA ARG A 63 -8.27 -63.81 -49.81
C ARG A 63 -8.75 -64.91 -50.79
N ASP A 64 -9.84 -65.61 -50.45
CA ASP A 64 -10.35 -66.69 -51.28
C ASP A 64 -10.99 -66.19 -52.59
N PHE A 65 -11.35 -64.91 -52.68
CA PHE A 65 -11.80 -64.24 -53.90
C PHE A 65 -10.64 -63.90 -54.84
N LEU A 66 -9.51 -63.51 -54.30
CA LEU A 66 -8.31 -63.15 -55.06
C LEU A 66 -7.43 -64.38 -55.40
N ASP A 67 -7.66 -65.51 -54.76
CA ASP A 67 -6.96 -66.80 -55.04
C ASP A 67 -7.64 -67.49 -56.23
N GLU A 68 -6.98 -67.50 -57.38
CA GLU A 68 -7.48 -68.12 -58.61
C GLU A 68 -7.77 -69.61 -58.50
N THR A 69 -7.33 -70.29 -57.44
CA THR A 69 -7.48 -71.73 -57.25
C THR A 69 -8.87 -72.17 -56.69
N GLN A 70 -9.61 -71.20 -56.04
CA GLN A 70 -11.00 -71.44 -55.56
C GLN A 70 -11.77 -70.08 -55.58
N PRO A 71 -12.30 -69.66 -56.71
CA PRO A 71 -12.97 -68.36 -56.78
C PRO A 71 -14.29 -68.37 -56.01
N LEU A 72 -14.36 -67.70 -54.87
CA LEU A 72 -15.62 -67.26 -54.29
C LEU A 72 -16.31 -66.33 -55.29
N GLY A 73 -17.60 -66.57 -55.55
CA GLY A 73 -18.31 -65.69 -56.49
C GLY A 73 -18.32 -64.26 -56.05
N SER A 74 -18.03 -63.32 -56.98
CA SER A 74 -17.94 -61.86 -56.70
C SER A 74 -19.18 -61.31 -55.98
N LYS A 75 -20.35 -61.95 -56.13
CA LYS A 75 -21.60 -61.59 -55.47
C LYS A 75 -21.61 -61.84 -53.96
N ASP A 76 -20.95 -62.86 -53.47
CA ASP A 76 -20.92 -63.23 -52.05
C ASP A 76 -19.96 -62.34 -51.28
N VAL A 77 -18.80 -62.01 -51.89
CA VAL A 77 -17.87 -61.04 -51.33
C VAL A 77 -18.48 -59.63 -51.29
N LEU A 78 -19.19 -59.22 -52.38
CA LEU A 78 -19.89 -57.96 -52.43
C LEU A 78 -20.99 -57.86 -51.36
N ARG A 79 -21.74 -58.95 -51.08
CA ARG A 79 -22.72 -58.95 -49.98
C ARG A 79 -22.13 -58.80 -48.63
N LEU A 80 -21.03 -59.52 -48.35
CA LEU A 80 -20.29 -59.44 -47.07
C LEU A 80 -19.68 -58.07 -46.88
N THR A 81 -18.94 -57.56 -47.86
CA THR A 81 -18.32 -56.21 -47.80
C THR A 81 -19.35 -55.09 -47.78
N GLY A 82 -20.46 -55.23 -48.54
CA GLY A 82 -21.59 -54.30 -48.53
C GLY A 82 -22.32 -54.25 -47.20
N PHE A 83 -22.48 -55.41 -46.51
CA PHE A 83 -22.98 -55.45 -45.13
C PHE A 83 -22.03 -54.77 -44.18
N ALA A 84 -20.72 -55.06 -44.24
CA ALA A 84 -19.70 -54.42 -43.42
C ALA A 84 -19.66 -52.88 -43.64
N ALA A 85 -19.82 -52.43 -44.89
CA ALA A 85 -19.87 -51.02 -45.23
C ALA A 85 -21.15 -50.36 -44.66
N SER A 86 -22.31 -50.98 -44.78
CA SER A 86 -23.58 -50.39 -44.30
C SER A 86 -23.66 -50.23 -42.78
N VAL A 87 -23.01 -51.14 -42.04
CA VAL A 87 -22.99 -51.07 -40.56
C VAL A 87 -21.92 -50.14 -40.02
N SER A 88 -20.86 -49.87 -40.78
CA SER A 88 -19.68 -49.17 -40.27
C SER A 88 -19.44 -47.76 -40.82
N ASP A 89 -20.27 -47.29 -41.73
CA ASP A 89 -20.09 -46.00 -42.46
C ASP A 89 -18.67 -45.90 -43.09
N VAL A 90 -18.19 -47.04 -43.63
CA VAL A 90 -16.88 -47.20 -44.27
C VAL A 90 -17.04 -47.88 -45.59
N ASN A 91 -16.55 -47.32 -46.68
CA ASN A 91 -16.50 -47.95 -47.97
C ASN A 91 -15.23 -48.80 -48.09
N PHE A 92 -15.37 -49.94 -48.75
CA PHE A 92 -14.25 -50.84 -48.99
C PHE A 92 -13.97 -50.98 -50.49
N LEU A 93 -12.67 -50.89 -50.85
CA LEU A 93 -12.17 -51.13 -52.17
C LEU A 93 -11.28 -52.38 -52.15
N ILE A 94 -11.56 -53.34 -52.97
CA ILE A 94 -10.69 -54.51 -53.14
C ILE A 94 -9.98 -54.34 -54.48
N CYS A 95 -8.63 -54.32 -54.45
CA CYS A 95 -7.80 -54.03 -55.60
C CYS A 95 -6.87 -55.16 -55.90
N ALA A 96 -6.57 -55.40 -57.18
CA ALA A 96 -5.52 -56.27 -57.65
C ALA A 96 -4.11 -55.67 -57.34
N THR A 97 -3.07 -56.41 -57.53
CA THR A 97 -1.66 -55.95 -57.27
C THR A 97 -1.23 -54.78 -58.15
N ASP A 98 -1.84 -54.59 -59.29
CA ASP A 98 -1.60 -53.46 -60.21
C ASP A 98 -2.37 -52.20 -59.86
N GLY A 99 -3.20 -52.27 -58.82
CA GLY A 99 -4.06 -51.14 -58.38
C GLY A 99 -5.45 -51.08 -59.03
N THR A 100 -5.79 -51.98 -59.91
CA THR A 100 -7.13 -52.04 -60.55
C THR A 100 -8.18 -52.39 -59.45
N VAL A 101 -9.23 -51.58 -59.32
CA VAL A 101 -10.32 -51.82 -58.40
C VAL A 101 -11.19 -52.95 -58.92
N LEU A 102 -11.14 -54.12 -58.26
CA LEU A 102 -11.93 -55.26 -58.65
C LEU A 102 -13.37 -55.22 -58.07
N LEU A 103 -13.50 -54.62 -56.89
CA LEU A 103 -14.78 -54.54 -56.19
C LEU A 103 -14.80 -53.26 -55.34
N SER A 104 -15.90 -52.52 -55.41
CA SER A 104 -16.14 -51.33 -54.59
C SER A 104 -17.51 -51.43 -53.91
N THR A 105 -17.61 -51.01 -52.64
CA THR A 105 -18.88 -50.80 -51.94
C THR A 105 -19.37 -49.36 -52.08
N ASP A 106 -18.56 -48.45 -52.67
CA ASP A 106 -18.95 -47.07 -52.95
C ASP A 106 -19.59 -47.01 -54.33
N GLU A 107 -20.89 -46.75 -54.34
CA GLU A 107 -21.68 -46.65 -55.59
C GLU A 107 -21.28 -45.46 -56.48
N SER A 108 -20.50 -44.52 -55.92
CA SER A 108 -20.05 -43.33 -56.69
C SER A 108 -18.81 -43.60 -57.57
N LEU A 109 -18.24 -44.83 -57.53
CA LEU A 109 -17.06 -45.19 -58.32
C LEU A 109 -17.46 -46.05 -59.53
N ASP A 110 -17.09 -45.60 -60.72
CA ASP A 110 -17.30 -46.34 -61.96
C ASP A 110 -16.36 -47.56 -62.02
N GLY A 111 -16.80 -48.64 -62.63
CA GLY A 111 -16.18 -49.96 -62.59
C GLY A 111 -14.79 -50.12 -63.26
N GLU A 112 -14.18 -49.04 -63.76
CA GLU A 112 -12.80 -49.02 -64.33
C GLU A 112 -11.85 -48.18 -63.48
N ALA A 113 -12.13 -47.97 -62.20
CA ALA A 113 -11.26 -47.17 -61.32
C ALA A 113 -9.94 -47.90 -61.02
N ALA A 114 -8.84 -47.18 -61.01
CA ALA A 114 -7.52 -47.67 -60.61
C ALA A 114 -6.80 -46.76 -59.63
N LEU A 115 -6.18 -47.32 -58.65
CA LEU A 115 -5.41 -46.57 -57.64
C LEU A 115 -4.01 -46.17 -58.20
N PRO A 116 -3.48 -45.01 -57.83
CA PRO A 116 -2.15 -44.61 -58.20
C PRO A 116 -1.10 -45.62 -57.77
N GLU A 117 -0.12 -45.90 -58.64
CA GLU A 117 1.00 -46.82 -58.35
C GLU A 117 1.78 -46.45 -57.09
N SER A 118 1.85 -45.14 -56.77
CA SER A 118 2.48 -44.64 -55.54
C SER A 118 1.80 -45.10 -54.25
N VAL A 119 0.48 -45.31 -54.28
CA VAL A 119 -0.30 -45.82 -53.15
C VAL A 119 -0.04 -47.31 -52.93
N MET A 120 -0.10 -48.07 -54.02
CA MET A 120 0.15 -49.55 -54.01
C MET A 120 1.59 -49.86 -53.62
N SER A 121 2.58 -49.16 -54.18
CA SER A 121 3.99 -49.33 -53.83
C SER A 121 4.30 -48.98 -52.38
N THR A 122 3.66 -47.96 -51.83
CA THR A 122 3.79 -47.61 -50.40
C THR A 122 3.20 -48.70 -49.51
N LEU A 123 2.00 -49.19 -49.83
CA LEU A 123 1.33 -50.23 -49.08
C LEU A 123 2.16 -51.53 -49.02
N PHE A 124 2.64 -52.00 -50.17
CA PHE A 124 3.39 -53.27 -50.20
C PHE A 124 4.82 -53.17 -49.65
N ARG A 125 5.39 -51.98 -49.62
CA ARG A 125 6.71 -51.72 -49.00
C ARG A 125 6.62 -51.59 -47.50
N GLU A 126 5.60 -50.87 -46.98
CA GLU A 126 5.49 -50.51 -45.55
C GLU A 126 4.58 -51.48 -44.78
N GLY A 127 3.82 -52.36 -45.48
CA GLY A 127 2.94 -53.36 -44.93
C GLY A 127 1.55 -52.82 -44.55
N ASP A 128 1.41 -51.50 -44.47
CA ASP A 128 0.14 -50.80 -44.27
C ASP A 128 0.17 -49.42 -44.94
N PHE A 129 -1.02 -48.82 -45.10
CA PHE A 129 -1.19 -47.48 -45.63
C PHE A 129 -2.27 -46.78 -44.83
N ALA A 130 -1.94 -45.68 -44.16
CA ALA A 130 -2.88 -44.93 -43.34
C ALA A 130 -2.68 -43.40 -43.57
N LYS A 131 -3.43 -42.80 -44.50
CA LYS A 131 -3.31 -41.40 -44.88
C LYS A 131 -4.67 -40.79 -45.18
N LYS A 132 -4.75 -39.46 -44.98
CA LYS A 132 -5.87 -38.67 -45.53
C LYS A 132 -5.51 -38.32 -46.97
N THR A 133 -6.22 -38.88 -47.92
CA THR A 133 -5.98 -38.74 -49.36
C THR A 133 -7.29 -38.87 -50.15
N ASP A 134 -7.28 -38.37 -51.35
CA ASP A 134 -8.37 -38.54 -52.33
C ASP A 134 -8.22 -39.81 -53.17
N LEU A 135 -7.12 -40.57 -53.02
CA LEU A 135 -6.75 -41.72 -53.83
C LEU A 135 -6.70 -41.48 -55.34
N GLY A 136 -6.86 -40.24 -55.82
CA GLY A 136 -7.12 -39.94 -57.22
C GLY A 136 -8.48 -40.36 -57.73
N LEU A 137 -9.38 -40.80 -56.86
CA LEU A 137 -10.70 -41.31 -57.16
C LEU A 137 -11.84 -40.41 -56.62
N TYR A 138 -11.57 -39.60 -55.60
CA TYR A 138 -12.57 -38.81 -54.89
C TYR A 138 -12.32 -37.32 -55.08
N GLU A 139 -13.37 -36.51 -55.14
CA GLU A 139 -13.28 -35.08 -55.20
C GLU A 139 -12.73 -34.44 -53.90
N ARG A 140 -12.89 -35.15 -52.78
CA ARG A 140 -12.43 -34.67 -51.45
C ARG A 140 -11.56 -35.73 -50.78
N SER A 141 -10.54 -35.27 -50.07
CA SER A 141 -9.75 -36.19 -49.28
C SER A 141 -10.56 -36.95 -48.22
N ARG A 142 -10.36 -38.21 -48.12
CA ARG A 142 -11.01 -39.13 -47.16
C ARG A 142 -9.94 -39.78 -46.28
N PHE A 143 -10.34 -40.34 -45.14
CA PHE A 143 -9.46 -41.19 -44.35
C PHE A 143 -9.39 -42.56 -45.04
N VAL A 144 -8.19 -42.93 -45.40
CA VAL A 144 -7.93 -44.18 -46.12
C VAL A 144 -6.94 -45.00 -45.38
N VAL A 145 -7.31 -46.24 -45.11
CA VAL A 145 -6.41 -47.27 -44.60
C VAL A 145 -6.40 -48.44 -45.54
N GLY A 146 -5.21 -48.84 -45.99
CA GLY A 146 -4.98 -49.96 -46.88
C GLY A 146 -4.24 -51.09 -46.15
N VAL A 147 -4.64 -52.31 -46.38
CA VAL A 147 -3.95 -53.51 -45.91
C VAL A 147 -3.71 -54.47 -47.06
N PRO A 148 -2.55 -55.13 -47.15
CA PRO A 148 -2.32 -56.12 -48.20
C PRO A 148 -3.09 -57.40 -47.91
N VAL A 149 -3.59 -58.03 -48.97
CA VAL A 149 -4.15 -59.39 -48.91
C VAL A 149 -3.06 -60.38 -49.26
N LEU A 150 -2.67 -61.15 -48.29
CA LEU A 150 -1.59 -62.13 -48.47
C LEU A 150 -2.18 -63.54 -48.72
N GLY A 151 -1.51 -64.31 -49.61
CA GLY A 151 -1.81 -65.70 -49.86
C GLY A 151 -1.71 -66.60 -48.64
N LYS A 152 -2.05 -67.90 -48.81
CA LYS A 152 -1.95 -68.86 -47.72
C LYS A 152 -0.54 -69.14 -47.23
N ASP A 153 0.45 -68.80 -48.06
CA ASP A 153 1.90 -68.77 -47.73
C ASP A 153 2.36 -67.62 -46.83
N GLY A 154 1.51 -66.64 -46.65
CA GLY A 154 1.79 -65.41 -45.85
C GLY A 154 2.82 -64.50 -46.46
N ALA A 155 3.34 -64.78 -47.67
CA ALA A 155 4.42 -64.04 -48.32
C ALA A 155 3.98 -63.42 -49.66
N THR A 156 3.12 -64.10 -50.44
CA THR A 156 2.69 -63.62 -51.76
C THR A 156 1.53 -62.65 -51.61
N ALA A 157 1.69 -61.42 -52.11
CA ALA A 157 0.62 -60.46 -52.15
C ALA A 157 -0.36 -60.78 -53.27
N LEU A 158 -1.65 -61.03 -52.97
CA LEU A 158 -2.70 -61.33 -53.94
C LEU A 158 -3.44 -60.06 -54.37
N GLY A 159 -3.40 -58.98 -53.55
CA GLY A 159 -4.06 -57.72 -53.80
C GLY A 159 -4.06 -56.87 -52.54
N ALA A 160 -4.96 -55.92 -52.48
CA ALA A 160 -5.10 -54.99 -51.34
C ALA A 160 -6.58 -54.70 -51.04
N VAL A 161 -6.88 -54.40 -49.77
CA VAL A 161 -8.16 -53.86 -49.32
C VAL A 161 -7.93 -52.48 -48.73
N PHE A 162 -8.69 -51.55 -49.21
CA PHE A 162 -8.70 -50.18 -48.68
C PHE A 162 -10.05 -49.90 -48.00
N ALA A 163 -9.99 -49.50 -46.74
CA ALA A 163 -11.13 -48.95 -46.01
C ALA A 163 -11.11 -47.42 -46.13
N VAL A 164 -12.18 -46.88 -46.66
CA VAL A 164 -12.32 -45.45 -46.97
C VAL A 164 -13.48 -44.87 -46.17
N ALA A 165 -13.17 -43.94 -45.26
CA ALA A 165 -14.16 -43.24 -44.44
C ALA A 165 -14.34 -41.79 -44.84
N SER A 166 -15.57 -41.31 -44.78
CA SER A 166 -15.89 -39.88 -45.02
C SER A 166 -15.31 -39.03 -43.91
N THR A 167 -14.87 -37.83 -44.24
CA THR A 167 -14.46 -36.81 -43.28
C THR A 167 -15.66 -36.00 -42.73
N THR A 168 -16.84 -36.14 -43.28
CA THR A 168 -18.02 -35.29 -42.96
C THR A 168 -18.46 -35.43 -41.51
N SER A 169 -18.49 -36.64 -40.96
CA SER A 169 -18.84 -36.90 -39.55
C SER A 169 -17.84 -36.28 -38.59
N MET A 170 -16.56 -36.32 -38.95
CA MET A 170 -15.49 -35.73 -38.14
C MET A 170 -15.52 -34.20 -38.18
N ASP A 171 -15.80 -33.63 -39.34
CA ASP A 171 -15.92 -32.17 -39.50
C ASP A 171 -17.12 -31.59 -38.72
N THR A 172 -18.26 -32.28 -38.69
CA THR A 172 -19.45 -31.85 -37.89
C THR A 172 -19.15 -31.97 -36.37
N MET A 173 -18.45 -33.02 -35.93
CA MET A 173 -18.02 -33.14 -34.54
C MET A 173 -17.08 -32.01 -34.11
N TRP A 174 -16.13 -31.65 -34.99
CA TRP A 174 -15.21 -30.53 -34.71
C TRP A 174 -15.92 -29.18 -34.62
N GLN A 175 -16.92 -28.94 -35.48
CA GLN A 175 -17.74 -27.73 -35.40
C GLN A 175 -18.53 -27.64 -34.09
N ALA A 176 -19.08 -28.78 -33.61
CA ALA A 176 -19.76 -28.85 -32.32
C ALA A 176 -18.80 -28.58 -31.14
N PHE A 177 -17.60 -29.18 -31.15
CA PHE A 177 -16.58 -28.94 -30.13
C PHE A 177 -16.10 -27.49 -30.13
N LEU A 178 -15.89 -26.90 -31.32
CA LEU A 178 -15.51 -25.47 -31.41
C LEU A 178 -16.62 -24.56 -30.85
N GLY A 179 -17.89 -24.86 -31.18
CA GLY A 179 -19.03 -24.13 -30.64
C GLY A 179 -19.12 -24.20 -29.12
N LEU A 180 -18.97 -25.39 -28.56
CA LEU A 180 -18.96 -25.60 -27.11
C LEU A 180 -17.78 -24.88 -26.44
N PHE A 181 -16.58 -24.96 -27.04
CA PHE A 181 -15.39 -24.25 -26.55
C PHE A 181 -15.59 -22.74 -26.55
N LEU A 182 -16.09 -22.16 -27.65
CA LEU A 182 -16.34 -20.73 -27.72
C LEU A 182 -17.40 -20.26 -26.72
N MET A 183 -18.46 -21.05 -26.52
CA MET A 183 -19.49 -20.73 -25.52
C MET A 183 -18.93 -20.78 -24.11
N THR A 184 -18.16 -21.82 -23.76
CA THR A 184 -17.54 -21.91 -22.43
C THR A 184 -16.47 -20.81 -22.21
N ALA A 185 -15.68 -20.51 -23.23
CA ALA A 185 -14.72 -19.42 -23.21
C ALA A 185 -15.38 -18.06 -22.96
N MET A 186 -16.53 -17.79 -23.59
CA MET A 186 -17.31 -16.58 -23.38
C MET A 186 -17.80 -16.46 -21.93
N VAL A 187 -18.34 -17.54 -21.36
CA VAL A 187 -18.79 -17.56 -19.95
C VAL A 187 -17.63 -17.30 -18.99
N VAL A 188 -16.51 -17.98 -19.18
CA VAL A 188 -15.30 -17.79 -18.35
C VAL A 188 -14.80 -16.35 -18.45
N LEU A 189 -14.81 -15.77 -19.65
CA LEU A 189 -14.37 -14.40 -19.87
C LEU A 189 -15.30 -13.38 -19.18
N MET A 190 -16.61 -13.60 -19.20
CA MET A 190 -17.58 -12.76 -18.48
C MET A 190 -17.36 -12.83 -16.97
N ILE A 191 -17.18 -14.03 -16.42
CA ILE A 191 -16.92 -14.22 -14.99
C ILE A 191 -15.59 -13.55 -14.60
N ALA A 192 -14.53 -13.77 -15.37
CA ALA A 192 -13.23 -13.17 -15.14
C ALA A 192 -13.28 -11.63 -15.17
N PHE A 193 -14.03 -11.07 -16.13
CA PHE A 193 -14.24 -9.63 -16.22
C PHE A 193 -14.99 -9.06 -15.01
N ALA A 194 -16.07 -9.73 -14.58
CA ALA A 194 -16.84 -9.30 -13.41
C ALA A 194 -16.01 -9.33 -12.13
N VAL A 195 -15.30 -10.45 -11.87
CA VAL A 195 -14.42 -10.60 -10.70
C VAL A 195 -13.29 -9.57 -10.72
N CYS A 196 -12.62 -9.42 -11.87
CA CYS A 196 -11.55 -8.43 -12.03
C CYS A 196 -12.05 -7.01 -11.78
N SER A 197 -13.23 -6.64 -12.33
CA SER A 197 -13.82 -5.32 -12.14
C SER A 197 -14.09 -5.00 -10.66
N VAL A 198 -14.73 -5.94 -9.95
CA VAL A 198 -15.04 -5.78 -8.51
C VAL A 198 -13.76 -5.66 -7.68
N THR A 199 -12.79 -6.54 -7.91
CA THR A 199 -11.52 -6.55 -7.17
C THR A 199 -10.73 -5.25 -7.41
N THR A 200 -10.63 -4.84 -8.67
CA THR A 200 -9.92 -3.61 -9.07
C THR A 200 -10.58 -2.36 -8.45
N MET A 201 -11.91 -2.28 -8.47
CA MET A 201 -12.62 -1.16 -7.81
C MET A 201 -12.35 -1.12 -6.30
N ARG A 202 -12.37 -2.28 -5.64
CA ARG A 202 -12.09 -2.36 -4.19
C ARG A 202 -10.66 -1.94 -3.83
N GLN A 203 -9.69 -2.15 -4.70
CA GLN A 203 -8.29 -1.79 -4.47
C GLN A 203 -7.98 -0.33 -4.85
N ILE A 204 -8.46 0.12 -5.99
CA ILE A 204 -8.08 1.42 -6.57
C ILE A 204 -8.85 2.58 -5.93
N LYS A 205 -10.11 2.39 -5.54
CA LYS A 205 -10.92 3.46 -4.95
C LYS A 205 -10.27 4.07 -3.69
N PRO A 206 -9.83 3.29 -2.69
CA PRO A 206 -9.15 3.84 -1.52
C PRO A 206 -7.87 4.60 -1.85
N ILE A 207 -7.06 4.09 -2.77
CA ILE A 207 -5.80 4.76 -3.20
C ILE A 207 -6.09 6.11 -3.87
N ARG A 208 -7.14 6.18 -4.67
CA ARG A 208 -7.57 7.44 -5.31
C ARG A 208 -8.08 8.45 -4.30
N GLU A 209 -8.85 8.00 -3.30
CA GLU A 209 -9.31 8.85 -2.20
C GLU A 209 -8.14 9.37 -1.35
N MET A 210 -7.12 8.53 -1.07
CA MET A 210 -5.88 8.98 -0.42
C MET A 210 -5.14 10.04 -1.23
N ALA A 211 -4.98 9.83 -2.54
CA ALA A 211 -4.33 10.80 -3.41
C ALA A 211 -5.09 12.15 -3.43
N GLN A 212 -6.41 12.12 -3.36
CA GLN A 212 -7.24 13.32 -3.27
C GLN A 212 -7.11 13.98 -1.89
N ALA A 213 -7.18 13.22 -0.80
CA ALA A 213 -6.98 13.71 0.56
C ALA A 213 -5.61 14.39 0.70
N THR A 214 -4.54 13.77 0.19
CA THR A 214 -3.19 14.36 0.21
C THR A 214 -3.12 15.70 -0.52
N ARG A 215 -3.85 15.89 -1.60
CA ARG A 215 -3.93 17.19 -2.29
C ARG A 215 -4.64 18.25 -1.45
N LEU A 216 -5.76 17.90 -0.82
CA LEU A 216 -6.49 18.82 0.08
C LEU A 216 -5.62 19.21 1.28
N TYR A 217 -4.82 18.28 1.81
CA TYR A 217 -3.82 18.59 2.83
C TYR A 217 -2.76 19.59 2.35
N ALA A 218 -2.28 19.43 1.11
CA ALA A 218 -1.33 20.39 0.52
C ALA A 218 -1.94 21.80 0.31
N GLU A 219 -3.26 21.87 0.15
CA GLU A 219 -4.02 23.12 0.06
C GLU A 219 -4.38 23.71 1.44
N GLY A 220 -4.03 23.01 2.53
CA GLY A 220 -4.24 23.49 3.90
C GLY A 220 -5.55 23.04 4.56
N ASP A 221 -6.30 22.13 3.93
CA ASP A 221 -7.48 21.51 4.55
C ASP A 221 -7.06 20.28 5.36
N PHE A 222 -6.86 20.48 6.66
CA PHE A 222 -6.42 19.44 7.59
C PHE A 222 -7.57 18.68 8.27
N ASP A 223 -8.83 18.93 7.90
CA ASP A 223 -10.00 18.28 8.49
C ASP A 223 -10.38 16.98 7.77
N VAL A 224 -9.83 16.76 6.58
CA VAL A 224 -10.09 15.57 5.78
C VAL A 224 -9.57 14.31 6.48
N ARG A 225 -10.39 13.25 6.48
CA ARG A 225 -10.03 11.93 7.01
C ARG A 225 -10.38 10.85 6.00
N MET A 226 -9.56 9.81 5.97
CA MET A 226 -9.88 8.58 5.26
C MET A 226 -10.96 7.83 6.00
N LYS A 227 -11.91 7.27 5.22
CA LYS A 227 -12.94 6.39 5.77
C LYS A 227 -12.32 5.10 6.29
N ASP A 228 -12.86 4.58 7.34
CA ASP A 228 -12.58 3.20 7.73
C ASP A 228 -13.30 2.25 6.77
N TYR A 229 -12.53 1.47 6.02
CA TYR A 229 -13.06 0.48 5.09
C TYR A 229 -13.31 -0.88 5.75
N GLY A 230 -13.08 -1.02 7.06
CA GLY A 230 -13.17 -2.30 7.77
C GLY A 230 -12.21 -3.36 7.23
N ARG A 231 -11.04 -2.95 6.71
CA ARG A 231 -10.02 -3.82 6.12
C ARG A 231 -8.85 -3.99 7.06
N SER A 232 -8.35 -5.23 7.13
CA SER A 232 -7.15 -5.60 7.91
C SER A 232 -5.92 -5.86 7.03
N ASP A 233 -5.95 -5.42 5.76
CA ASP A 233 -4.86 -5.53 4.81
C ASP A 233 -4.01 -4.23 4.76
N GLU A 234 -3.00 -4.21 3.88
CA GLU A 234 -2.05 -3.11 3.72
C GLU A 234 -2.74 -1.77 3.37
N ILE A 235 -3.88 -1.82 2.68
CA ILE A 235 -4.67 -0.62 2.35
C ILE A 235 -5.37 -0.07 3.61
N GLY A 236 -5.87 -0.95 4.47
CA GLY A 236 -6.43 -0.57 5.76
C GLY A 236 -5.38 0.05 6.69
N GLU A 237 -4.20 -0.57 6.78
CA GLU A 237 -3.07 -0.05 7.55
C GLU A 237 -2.59 1.32 7.04
N LEU A 238 -2.53 1.48 5.72
CA LEU A 238 -2.17 2.75 5.09
C LEU A 238 -3.20 3.85 5.40
N ALA A 239 -4.50 3.54 5.36
CA ALA A 239 -5.56 4.49 5.71
C ALA A 239 -5.48 4.92 7.19
N ALA A 240 -5.23 3.97 8.10
CA ALA A 240 -5.06 4.26 9.52
C ALA A 240 -3.80 5.11 9.77
N SER A 241 -2.70 4.81 9.08
CA SER A 241 -1.44 5.58 9.19
C SER A 241 -1.60 6.99 8.64
N PHE A 242 -2.33 7.15 7.52
CA PHE A 242 -2.68 8.46 6.99
C PHE A 242 -3.50 9.27 8.01
N ASN A 243 -4.51 8.68 8.64
CA ASN A 243 -5.33 9.38 9.62
C ASN A 243 -4.53 9.80 10.86
N ARG A 244 -3.59 8.96 11.35
CA ARG A 244 -2.68 9.34 12.45
C ARG A 244 -1.77 10.52 12.07
N MET A 245 -1.19 10.48 10.86
CA MET A 245 -0.39 11.60 10.35
C MET A 245 -1.24 12.87 10.24
N ALA A 246 -2.46 12.73 9.72
CA ALA A 246 -3.42 13.81 9.57
C ALA A 246 -3.75 14.48 10.90
N GLU A 247 -4.00 13.69 11.94
CA GLU A 247 -4.29 14.18 13.29
C GLU A 247 -3.10 14.92 13.88
N THR A 248 -1.90 14.37 13.77
CA THR A 248 -0.67 15.04 14.25
C THR A 248 -0.44 16.38 13.55
N LEU A 249 -0.63 16.42 12.23
CA LEU A 249 -0.43 17.65 11.45
C LEU A 249 -1.49 18.70 11.81
N GLN A 250 -2.75 18.30 11.95
CA GLN A 250 -3.83 19.19 12.37
C GLN A 250 -3.57 19.81 13.76
N GLN A 251 -3.15 18.96 14.73
CA GLN A 251 -2.79 19.43 16.07
C GLN A 251 -1.62 20.41 16.04
N THR A 252 -0.62 20.12 15.22
CA THR A 252 0.55 21.00 15.05
C THR A 252 0.16 22.35 14.48
N GLU A 253 -0.69 22.36 13.45
CA GLU A 253 -1.14 23.59 12.81
C GLU A 253 -2.08 24.40 13.72
N ARG A 254 -2.95 23.74 14.50
CA ARG A 254 -3.74 24.42 15.54
C ARG A 254 -2.84 25.10 16.57
N LYS A 255 -1.87 24.38 17.12
CA LYS A 255 -0.90 24.94 18.09
C LYS A 255 -0.12 26.12 17.50
N ARG A 256 0.22 26.06 16.21
CA ARG A 256 0.88 27.17 15.51
C ARG A 256 -0.02 28.39 15.36
N ARG A 257 -1.29 28.20 14.97
CA ARG A 257 -2.26 29.31 14.84
C ARG A 257 -2.54 29.96 16.19
N ASP A 258 -2.76 29.15 17.22
CA ASP A 258 -2.99 29.67 18.59
C ASP A 258 -1.77 30.45 19.07
N PHE A 259 -0.56 30.00 18.78
CA PHE A 259 0.66 30.69 19.10
C PHE A 259 0.72 32.08 18.42
N ILE A 260 0.46 32.15 17.10
CA ILE A 260 0.46 33.42 16.36
C ILE A 260 -0.64 34.38 16.88
N ALA A 261 -1.83 33.85 17.17
CA ALA A 261 -2.94 34.65 17.70
C ALA A 261 -2.61 35.25 19.06
N ASN A 262 -2.05 34.45 19.98
CA ASN A 262 -1.65 34.87 21.31
C ASN A 262 -0.53 35.94 21.26
N ILE A 263 0.48 35.71 20.40
CA ILE A 263 1.53 36.72 20.17
C ILE A 263 0.91 38.05 19.72
N SER A 264 0.05 38.00 18.72
CA SER A 264 -0.58 39.20 18.16
C SER A 264 -1.35 39.97 19.23
N HIS A 265 -2.05 39.24 20.11
CA HIS A 265 -2.79 39.85 21.20
C HIS A 265 -1.87 40.47 22.27
N GLU A 266 -0.82 39.74 22.70
CA GLU A 266 0.15 40.20 23.72
C GLU A 266 1.02 41.38 23.21
N LEU A 267 1.24 41.49 21.89
CA LEU A 267 1.90 42.66 21.28
C LEU A 267 0.95 43.88 21.13
N LYS A 268 -0.30 43.63 20.74
CA LYS A 268 -1.26 44.69 20.45
C LYS A 268 -1.56 45.57 21.68
N THR A 269 -1.71 44.96 22.85
CA THR A 269 -2.07 45.63 24.09
C THR A 269 -1.06 46.73 24.48
N PRO A 270 0.26 46.40 24.70
CA PRO A 270 1.25 47.43 25.04
C PRO A 270 1.43 48.48 23.93
N MET A 271 1.37 48.08 22.65
CA MET A 271 1.47 49.03 21.54
C MET A 271 0.32 50.03 21.54
N THR A 272 -0.91 49.59 21.81
CA THR A 272 -2.07 50.51 21.91
C THR A 272 -1.93 51.48 23.09
N THR A 273 -1.41 50.98 24.23
CA THR A 273 -1.17 51.81 25.42
C THR A 273 -0.09 52.86 25.15
N ILE A 274 1.03 52.46 24.56
CA ILE A 274 2.12 53.38 24.16
C ILE A 274 1.59 54.43 23.21
N ALA A 275 0.93 54.05 22.13
CA ALA A 275 0.39 54.96 21.14
C ALA A 275 -0.62 55.94 21.75
N GLY A 276 -1.62 55.44 22.52
CA GLY A 276 -2.66 56.26 23.11
C GLY A 276 -2.11 57.31 24.10
N TYR A 277 -1.15 56.93 24.95
CA TYR A 277 -0.54 57.91 25.85
C TYR A 277 0.39 58.88 25.13
N THR A 278 1.11 58.45 24.10
CA THR A 278 1.92 59.33 23.27
C THR A 278 1.04 60.34 22.55
N ASP A 279 -0.06 59.91 21.94
CA ASP A 279 -1.01 60.79 21.26
C ASP A 279 -1.65 61.78 22.25
N GLY A 280 -2.07 61.30 23.45
CA GLY A 280 -2.65 62.12 24.48
C GLY A 280 -1.68 63.18 25.06
N ILE A 281 -0.37 62.93 25.06
CA ILE A 281 0.64 63.92 25.41
C ILE A 281 0.80 64.94 24.26
N LEU A 282 0.85 64.47 23.02
CA LEU A 282 1.07 65.36 21.84
C LEU A 282 -0.12 66.25 21.55
N ASP A 283 -1.35 65.81 21.77
CA ASP A 283 -2.55 66.63 21.53
C ASP A 283 -2.98 67.50 22.74
N GLY A 284 -2.27 67.38 23.86
CA GLY A 284 -2.53 68.12 25.07
C GLY A 284 -3.70 67.66 25.92
N THR A 285 -4.24 66.44 25.62
CA THR A 285 -5.29 65.79 26.42
C THR A 285 -4.74 65.42 27.79
N ILE A 286 -3.46 65.04 27.89
CA ILE A 286 -2.75 64.78 29.12
C ILE A 286 -2.13 66.11 29.64
N PRO A 287 -2.50 66.54 30.86
CA PRO A 287 -1.96 67.75 31.41
C PRO A 287 -0.44 67.73 31.66
N PRO A 288 0.31 68.82 31.51
CA PRO A 288 1.77 68.85 31.71
C PRO A 288 2.24 68.29 33.07
N GLU A 289 1.43 68.45 34.11
CA GLU A 289 1.75 67.96 35.45
C GLU A 289 1.76 66.45 35.53
N SER A 290 1.04 65.82 34.64
CA SER A 290 0.91 64.33 34.59
C SER A 290 1.79 63.68 33.54
N GLU A 291 2.39 64.42 32.60
CA GLU A 291 3.22 63.90 31.49
C GLU A 291 4.30 62.95 31.98
N LYS A 292 5.00 63.26 33.05
CA LYS A 292 6.05 62.38 33.60
C LYS A 292 5.55 61.02 34.01
N GLN A 293 4.35 60.95 34.55
CA GLN A 293 3.72 59.69 34.94
C GLN A 293 3.39 58.83 33.72
N TYR A 294 2.83 59.41 32.67
CA TYR A 294 2.48 58.71 31.43
C TYR A 294 3.71 58.35 30.63
N LEU A 295 4.76 59.16 30.60
CA LEU A 295 6.06 58.82 30.03
C LEU A 295 6.72 57.62 30.76
N GLN A 296 6.54 57.50 32.09
CA GLN A 296 7.00 56.36 32.83
C GLN A 296 6.22 55.10 32.40
N ILE A 297 4.89 55.14 32.22
CA ILE A 297 4.08 54.05 31.73
C ILE A 297 4.52 53.61 30.33
N ILE A 298 4.76 54.56 29.42
CA ILE A 298 5.28 54.31 28.07
C ILE A 298 6.63 53.57 28.14
N SER A 299 7.54 54.03 29.00
CA SER A 299 8.85 53.42 29.20
C SER A 299 8.73 51.98 29.72
N ASP A 300 7.86 51.76 30.69
CA ASP A 300 7.66 50.41 31.29
C ASP A 300 7.01 49.44 30.28
N GLU A 301 6.01 49.89 29.49
CA GLU A 301 5.43 49.10 28.40
C GLU A 301 6.43 48.81 27.28
N SER A 302 7.30 49.75 26.93
CA SER A 302 8.37 49.52 25.95
C SER A 302 9.38 48.45 26.44
N ARG A 303 9.76 48.53 27.70
CA ARG A 303 10.64 47.49 28.33
C ARG A 303 9.94 46.12 28.40
N ARG A 304 8.63 46.10 28.69
CA ARG A 304 7.82 44.89 28.67
C ARG A 304 7.78 44.26 27.28
N LEU A 305 7.55 45.08 26.25
CA LEU A 305 7.55 44.64 24.85
C LEU A 305 8.90 44.04 24.45
N SER A 306 9.99 44.69 24.82
CA SER A 306 11.36 44.22 24.56
C SER A 306 11.61 42.84 25.22
N ARG A 307 11.17 42.62 26.47
CA ARG A 307 11.26 41.34 27.17
C ARG A 307 10.43 40.25 26.47
N LEU A 308 9.20 40.58 26.00
CA LEU A 308 8.34 39.68 25.28
C LEU A 308 8.98 39.20 23.98
N VAL A 309 9.52 40.13 23.17
CA VAL A 309 10.19 39.77 21.90
C VAL A 309 11.40 38.88 22.16
N ARG A 310 12.23 39.19 23.19
CA ARG A 310 13.39 38.37 23.53
C ARG A 310 12.98 36.94 23.92
N ARG A 311 11.96 36.76 24.78
CA ARG A 311 11.44 35.44 25.15
C ARG A 311 10.87 34.68 23.96
N MET A 312 10.29 35.33 22.97
CA MET A 312 9.83 34.69 21.72
C MET A 312 11.01 34.21 20.88
N LEU A 313 12.07 34.96 20.78
CA LEU A 313 13.30 34.57 20.10
C LEU A 313 13.93 33.35 20.77
N ASP A 314 13.99 33.36 22.13
CA ASP A 314 14.49 32.21 22.91
C ASP A 314 13.68 30.92 22.60
N VAL A 315 12.34 31.00 22.59
CA VAL A 315 11.47 29.89 22.22
C VAL A 315 11.73 29.41 20.80
N SER A 316 11.92 30.33 19.85
CA SER A 316 12.18 29.97 18.43
C SER A 316 13.54 29.28 18.27
N GLN A 317 14.57 29.76 18.96
CA GLN A 317 15.90 29.16 18.92
C GLN A 317 15.92 27.76 19.56
N LEU A 318 15.24 27.59 20.69
CA LEU A 318 15.13 26.28 21.35
C LEU A 318 14.53 25.21 20.44
N GLN A 319 13.63 25.54 19.49
CA GLN A 319 13.03 24.57 18.58
C GLN A 319 13.99 24.01 17.52
N VAL A 320 15.13 24.67 17.29
CA VAL A 320 16.10 24.29 16.24
C VAL A 320 17.36 23.63 16.83
N MET A 321 17.63 23.84 18.12
CA MET A 321 18.83 23.32 18.78
C MET A 321 18.65 21.87 19.23
N ASP A 322 19.71 21.05 19.06
CA ASP A 322 19.81 19.71 19.61
C ASP A 322 20.85 19.72 20.74
N PRO A 323 20.41 19.82 22.01
CA PRO A 323 21.32 20.00 23.14
C PRO A 323 22.19 18.77 23.42
N LEU A 324 21.76 17.58 22.94
CA LEU A 324 22.55 16.36 23.12
C LEU A 324 23.75 16.29 22.18
N LYS A 325 23.78 17.06 21.11
CA LYS A 325 24.96 17.21 20.24
C LYS A 325 26.03 18.11 20.86
N SER A 326 25.64 19.02 21.77
CA SER A 326 26.51 19.92 22.52
C SER A 326 26.88 19.39 23.90
N GLY A 327 26.38 18.21 24.28
CA GLY A 327 26.39 17.66 25.65
C GLY A 327 27.74 17.70 26.34
N SER A 328 28.00 18.81 26.99
CA SER A 328 29.11 18.96 27.93
C SER A 328 28.67 18.47 29.31
N ARG A 329 29.65 18.05 30.09
CA ARG A 329 29.45 17.77 31.49
C ARG A 329 29.60 19.05 32.28
N PHE A 330 28.71 19.27 33.22
CA PHE A 330 28.79 20.45 34.10
C PHE A 330 28.32 20.11 35.52
N ASP A 331 28.74 20.93 36.46
CA ASP A 331 28.30 20.84 37.86
C ASP A 331 26.97 21.59 38.03
N VAL A 332 25.88 20.83 38.30
CA VAL A 332 24.55 21.40 38.53
C VAL A 332 24.48 22.19 39.84
N CYS A 333 25.26 21.81 40.84
CA CYS A 333 25.33 22.55 42.12
C CYS A 333 25.90 23.94 41.92
N GLU A 334 26.94 24.07 41.11
CA GLU A 334 27.54 25.36 40.78
C GLU A 334 26.58 26.23 39.97
N SER A 335 25.88 25.63 38.96
CA SER A 335 24.85 26.35 38.17
C SER A 335 23.74 26.88 39.07
N MET A 336 23.28 26.09 40.03
CA MET A 336 22.25 26.50 40.99
C MET A 336 22.72 27.65 41.90
N ARG A 337 23.96 27.58 42.45
CA ARG A 337 24.54 28.64 43.26
C ARG A 337 24.64 29.96 42.48
N ARG A 338 25.10 29.93 41.22
CA ARG A 338 25.16 31.11 40.34
C ARG A 338 23.81 31.75 40.11
N VAL A 339 22.77 30.94 39.82
CA VAL A 339 21.42 31.43 39.66
C VAL A 339 20.90 32.09 40.93
N LEU A 340 21.10 31.45 42.07
CA LEU A 340 20.70 31.98 43.37
C LEU A 340 21.35 33.35 43.66
N ILE A 341 22.65 33.47 43.45
CA ILE A 341 23.36 34.77 43.59
C ILE A 341 22.81 35.82 42.65
N SER A 342 22.51 35.46 41.39
CA SER A 342 21.95 36.39 40.42
C SER A 342 20.54 36.90 40.80
N MET A 343 19.82 36.14 41.62
CA MET A 343 18.46 36.43 42.06
C MET A 343 18.41 37.08 43.47
N GLU A 344 19.55 37.25 44.16
CA GLU A 344 19.63 37.79 45.53
C GLU A 344 18.80 39.04 45.71
N LYS A 345 18.95 40.02 44.83
CA LYS A 345 18.19 41.29 44.91
C LYS A 345 16.67 41.06 44.84
N LYS A 346 16.20 40.23 43.91
CA LYS A 346 14.77 39.94 43.75
C LYS A 346 14.18 39.22 44.97
N ILE A 347 14.96 38.36 45.60
CA ILE A 347 14.58 37.57 46.77
C ILE A 347 14.50 38.52 47.98
N THR A 348 15.55 39.36 48.18
CA THR A 348 15.60 40.33 49.27
C THR A 348 14.52 41.40 49.16
N ASP A 349 14.28 41.94 47.96
CA ASP A 349 13.21 42.94 47.71
C ASP A 349 11.80 42.42 48.06
N ARG A 350 11.65 41.08 48.06
CA ARG A 350 10.42 40.39 48.45
C ARG A 350 10.38 39.89 49.89
N HIS A 351 11.43 40.16 50.66
CA HIS A 351 11.60 39.68 52.05
C HIS A 351 11.44 38.16 52.16
N LEU A 352 12.05 37.42 51.25
CA LEU A 352 12.05 35.95 51.25
C LEU A 352 13.36 35.42 51.85
N ASP A 353 13.25 34.38 52.65
CA ASP A 353 14.42 33.61 53.12
C ASP A 353 14.75 32.52 52.13
N VAL A 354 15.98 31.95 52.20
CA VAL A 354 16.42 30.89 51.33
C VAL A 354 16.92 29.71 52.17
N GLU A 355 16.32 28.56 51.95
CA GLU A 355 16.81 27.27 52.48
C GLU A 355 17.46 26.51 51.32
N ALA A 356 18.79 26.47 51.29
CA ALA A 356 19.56 25.82 50.25
C ALA A 356 20.17 24.49 50.75
N ASP A 357 19.67 23.37 50.23
CA ASP A 357 20.21 22.02 50.41
C ASP A 357 21.01 21.61 49.16
N ILE A 358 22.13 22.31 48.95
CA ILE A 358 22.99 22.13 47.78
C ILE A 358 24.30 21.50 48.26
N PRO A 359 24.62 20.25 47.85
CA PRO A 359 25.89 19.61 48.24
C PRO A 359 27.10 20.46 47.91
N GLU A 360 28.13 20.41 48.81
CA GLU A 360 29.42 21.07 48.56
C GLU A 360 30.19 20.34 47.44
N GLU A 361 30.08 19.02 47.40
CA GLU A 361 30.67 18.19 46.33
C GLU A 361 29.98 18.44 45.00
N PRO A 362 30.74 18.53 43.90
CA PRO A 362 30.16 18.73 42.55
C PRO A 362 29.34 17.52 42.10
N ILE A 363 28.15 17.75 41.61
CA ILE A 363 27.29 16.74 40.96
C ILE A 363 27.34 16.97 39.45
N LEU A 364 28.13 16.08 38.78
CA LEU A 364 28.29 16.16 37.33
C LEU A 364 27.09 15.54 36.59
N VAL A 365 26.47 16.34 35.73
CA VAL A 365 25.32 15.95 34.91
C VAL A 365 25.61 16.16 33.44
N ARG A 366 24.88 15.45 32.58
CA ARG A 366 24.97 15.59 31.11
C ARG A 366 23.94 16.59 30.61
N GLY A 367 24.38 17.54 29.77
CA GLY A 367 23.48 18.49 29.16
C GLY A 367 24.16 19.79 28.76
N ASP A 368 23.37 20.72 28.30
CA ASP A 368 23.80 22.08 28.02
C ASP A 368 23.66 22.94 29.28
N ASN A 369 24.79 23.41 29.79
CA ASN A 369 24.84 24.19 31.03
C ASN A 369 24.01 25.48 30.98
N ASP A 370 24.02 26.18 29.82
CA ASP A 370 23.32 27.44 29.69
C ASP A 370 21.80 27.21 29.66
N MET A 371 21.33 26.16 28.95
CA MET A 371 19.94 25.79 28.93
C MET A 371 19.44 25.32 30.32
N ILE A 372 20.18 24.48 31.02
CA ILE A 372 19.79 24.05 32.36
C ILE A 372 19.85 25.20 33.38
N THR A 373 20.82 26.11 33.27
CA THR A 373 20.84 27.35 34.04
C THR A 373 19.59 28.18 33.81
N GLN A 374 19.09 28.27 32.56
CA GLN A 374 17.83 28.92 32.21
C GLN A 374 16.61 28.23 32.84
N VAL A 375 16.61 26.88 32.91
CA VAL A 375 15.58 26.11 33.63
C VAL A 375 15.53 26.52 35.09
N ILE A 376 16.68 26.47 35.76
CA ILE A 376 16.80 26.81 37.21
C ILE A 376 16.36 28.27 37.44
N TYR A 377 16.80 29.19 36.58
CA TYR A 377 16.43 30.62 36.67
C TYR A 377 14.91 30.80 36.55
N ASN A 378 14.26 30.19 35.53
CA ASN A 378 12.84 30.31 35.33
C ASN A 378 12.02 29.74 36.49
N LEU A 379 12.43 28.59 37.04
CA LEU A 379 11.76 27.99 38.20
C LEU A 379 11.93 28.84 39.44
N LEU A 380 13.14 29.35 39.71
CA LEU A 380 13.42 30.19 40.85
C LEU A 380 12.71 31.58 40.73
N GLU A 381 12.68 32.17 39.52
CA GLU A 381 11.94 33.41 39.26
C GLU A 381 10.45 33.23 39.54
N ASN A 382 9.85 32.11 39.11
CA ASN A 382 8.46 31.78 39.41
C ASN A 382 8.26 31.57 40.94
N ALA A 383 9.12 30.82 41.58
CA ALA A 383 9.02 30.57 43.02
C ALA A 383 9.10 31.87 43.82
N ALA A 384 10.08 32.75 43.54
CA ALA A 384 10.21 34.08 44.18
C ALA A 384 9.02 35.00 43.91
N LYS A 385 8.40 34.90 42.75
CA LYS A 385 7.26 35.72 42.33
C LYS A 385 5.97 35.38 43.05
N PHE A 386 5.68 34.08 43.17
CA PHE A 386 4.44 33.56 43.75
C PHE A 386 4.58 33.15 45.21
N ALA A 387 5.75 33.29 45.78
CA ALA A 387 5.95 33.09 47.21
C ALA A 387 5.24 34.17 48.01
N ARG A 388 4.66 33.81 49.15
CA ARG A 388 4.12 34.72 50.14
C ARG A 388 5.27 35.46 50.82
N THR A 389 5.17 36.81 50.90
CA THR A 389 6.18 37.65 51.55
C THR A 389 6.49 37.16 52.97
N GLY A 390 7.78 37.08 53.36
CA GLY A 390 8.24 36.62 54.65
C GLY A 390 8.28 35.11 54.80
N THR A 391 8.20 34.36 53.70
CA THR A 391 8.38 32.87 53.69
C THR A 391 9.70 32.47 53.10
N ALA A 392 10.07 31.20 53.24
CA ALA A 392 11.29 30.67 52.68
C ALA A 392 11.11 30.02 51.31
N LEU A 393 12.08 30.20 50.43
CA LEU A 393 12.26 29.44 49.19
C LEU A 393 13.21 28.27 49.49
N TYR A 394 12.78 27.05 49.15
CA TYR A 394 13.63 25.88 49.25
C TYR A 394 14.25 25.51 47.91
N LEU A 395 15.57 25.30 47.87
CA LEU A 395 16.32 24.78 46.74
C LEU A 395 17.12 23.58 47.15
N GLY A 396 17.01 22.46 46.43
CA GLY A 396 17.77 21.26 46.76
C GLY A 396 18.24 20.50 45.52
N VAL A 397 19.39 19.83 45.67
CA VAL A 397 19.92 18.88 44.70
C VAL A 397 20.17 17.54 45.42
N THR A 398 19.57 16.50 44.91
CA THR A 398 19.71 15.13 45.44
C THR A 398 20.06 14.15 44.33
N THR A 399 20.86 13.12 44.65
CA THR A 399 21.09 12.02 43.71
C THR A 399 20.28 10.80 44.11
N ALA A 400 19.84 10.02 43.15
CA ALA A 400 19.09 8.80 43.39
C ALA A 400 19.78 7.58 42.79
N ALA A 401 19.37 6.40 43.22
CA ALA A 401 19.94 5.11 42.77
C ALA A 401 19.64 4.79 41.31
N ASP A 402 18.74 5.55 40.65
CA ASP A 402 18.37 5.43 39.23
C ASP A 402 19.38 6.09 38.28
N GLY A 403 20.50 6.61 38.79
CA GLY A 403 21.53 7.28 37.99
C GLY A 403 21.15 8.72 37.60
N LYS A 404 20.24 9.35 38.35
CA LYS A 404 19.80 10.72 38.12
C LYS A 404 20.04 11.65 39.30
N ALA A 405 20.31 12.89 38.99
CA ALA A 405 20.22 13.99 39.92
C ALA A 405 18.83 14.65 39.84
N TYR A 406 18.29 15.03 40.96
CA TYR A 406 17.00 15.70 41.05
C TYR A 406 17.20 17.11 41.63
N VAL A 407 16.73 18.09 40.86
CA VAL A 407 16.73 19.49 41.29
C VAL A 407 15.32 19.84 41.75
N THR A 408 15.19 20.38 42.93
CA THR A 408 13.91 20.74 43.56
C THR A 408 13.87 22.23 43.87
N VAL A 409 12.81 22.89 43.47
CA VAL A 409 12.53 24.30 43.85
C VAL A 409 11.13 24.32 44.48
N ARG A 410 11.00 24.85 45.70
CA ARG A 410 9.76 24.88 46.45
C ARG A 410 9.51 26.27 47.04
N ASN A 411 8.26 26.69 47.04
CA ASN A 411 7.84 27.94 47.66
C ASN A 411 6.49 27.76 48.39
N LEU A 412 6.25 28.61 49.40
CA LEU A 412 4.96 28.77 50.03
C LEU A 412 4.20 29.92 49.36
N GLY A 413 2.98 29.65 48.90
CA GLY A 413 2.12 30.59 48.23
C GLY A 413 0.68 30.11 48.20
N ASP A 414 -0.04 30.51 47.19
CA ASP A 414 -1.38 30.00 46.95
C ASP A 414 -1.36 28.59 46.33
N THR A 415 -2.23 27.72 46.78
CA THR A 415 -2.38 26.36 46.19
C THR A 415 -2.90 26.45 44.78
N ILE A 416 -2.23 25.77 43.85
CA ILE A 416 -2.66 25.66 42.46
C ILE A 416 -3.68 24.52 42.35
N PRO A 417 -4.87 24.75 41.78
CA PRO A 417 -5.87 23.70 41.60
C PRO A 417 -5.34 22.53 40.77
N ALA A 418 -5.75 21.31 41.10
CA ALA A 418 -5.25 20.09 40.45
C ALA A 418 -5.52 20.05 38.93
N ASP A 419 -6.62 20.63 38.47
CA ASP A 419 -6.99 20.73 37.07
C ASP A 419 -6.16 21.77 36.28
N GLU A 420 -5.47 22.66 36.96
CA GLU A 420 -4.58 23.67 36.38
C GLU A 420 -3.12 23.16 36.29
N LEU A 421 -2.67 22.21 37.15
CA LEU A 421 -1.31 21.72 37.17
C LEU A 421 -0.79 21.22 35.80
N PRO A 422 -1.57 20.43 35.01
CA PRO A 422 -1.12 19.98 33.68
C PRO A 422 -0.93 21.11 32.68
N LYS A 423 -1.74 22.20 32.83
CA LYS A 423 -1.77 23.32 31.90
C LYS A 423 -0.66 24.36 32.17
N LEU A 424 -0.01 24.32 33.33
CA LEU A 424 1.06 25.27 33.71
C LEU A 424 2.20 25.34 32.71
N PHE A 425 2.44 24.25 32.01
CA PHE A 425 3.51 24.13 31.00
C PHE A 425 3.06 24.47 29.58
N GLU A 426 1.79 24.87 29.38
CA GLU A 426 1.30 25.32 28.08
C GLU A 426 1.77 26.74 27.78
N ARG A 427 1.88 27.07 26.49
CA ARG A 427 2.30 28.39 26.03
C ARG A 427 1.26 29.45 26.41
N PHE A 428 1.72 30.58 26.96
CA PHE A 428 0.86 31.72 27.36
C PHE A 428 -0.17 31.37 28.44
N HIS A 429 -0.04 30.20 29.07
CA HIS A 429 -0.96 29.85 30.15
C HIS A 429 -0.64 30.68 31.42
N LYS A 430 -1.67 31.26 32.00
CA LYS A 430 -1.67 31.94 33.31
C LYS A 430 -2.95 31.49 34.02
N SER A 431 -2.82 31.06 35.26
CA SER A 431 -4.00 30.86 36.11
C SER A 431 -4.76 32.15 36.32
N ASP A 432 -6.06 32.08 36.59
CA ASP A 432 -6.91 33.29 36.71
C ASP A 432 -6.39 34.24 37.83
N LYS A 433 -5.87 33.68 38.91
CA LYS A 433 -5.24 34.47 39.97
C LYS A 433 -3.92 35.09 39.54
N SER A 434 -3.10 34.37 38.79
CA SER A 434 -1.84 34.88 38.30
C SER A 434 -1.97 35.98 37.24
N ARG A 435 -3.12 36.09 36.56
CA ARG A 435 -3.44 37.19 35.63
C ARG A 435 -3.57 38.53 36.33
N SER A 436 -4.09 38.53 37.54
CA SER A 436 -4.25 39.75 38.33
C SER A 436 -2.97 40.22 39.01
N GLU A 437 -2.13 39.28 39.47
CA GLU A 437 -0.91 39.55 40.21
C GLU A 437 0.31 39.75 39.31
N ASP A 438 0.34 39.08 38.18
CA ASP A 438 1.46 39.07 37.22
C ASP A 438 1.10 39.81 35.91
N LYS A 439 1.09 41.15 35.97
CA LYS A 439 0.91 41.97 34.76
C LYS A 439 2.12 41.90 33.79
N ASP A 440 3.29 41.54 34.28
CA ASP A 440 4.56 41.52 33.53
C ASP A 440 4.91 40.14 32.94
N GLY A 441 4.35 39.06 33.42
CA GLY A 441 4.60 37.71 32.93
C GLY A 441 3.92 37.44 31.60
N VAL A 442 4.58 36.73 30.73
CA VAL A 442 4.09 36.38 29.38
C VAL A 442 3.50 34.94 29.34
N GLY A 443 3.69 34.15 30.41
CA GLY A 443 3.28 32.73 30.42
C GLY A 443 4.16 31.83 29.56
N LEU A 444 5.41 32.24 29.28
CA LEU A 444 6.38 31.45 28.50
C LEU A 444 7.43 30.74 29.35
N GLY A 445 7.65 31.14 30.60
CA GLY A 445 8.74 30.66 31.44
C GLY A 445 8.69 29.16 31.70
N LEU A 446 7.54 28.63 32.15
CA LEU A 446 7.37 27.19 32.40
C LEU A 446 7.31 26.38 31.09
N TYR A 447 6.81 26.94 30.02
CA TYR A 447 6.88 26.32 28.69
C TYR A 447 8.36 26.14 28.23
N ILE A 448 9.21 27.16 28.44
CA ILE A 448 10.66 27.08 28.16
C ILE A 448 11.29 25.97 29.00
N VAL A 449 11.00 25.90 30.30
CA VAL A 449 11.47 24.84 31.21
C VAL A 449 11.14 23.46 30.66
N LYS A 450 9.87 23.23 30.32
CA LYS A 450 9.42 21.93 29.77
C LYS A 450 10.11 21.61 28.45
N THR A 451 10.21 22.58 27.55
CA THR A 451 10.85 22.38 26.24
C THR A 451 12.32 22.01 26.37
N ILE A 452 13.07 22.68 27.23
CA ILE A 452 14.49 22.39 27.48
C ILE A 452 14.65 20.98 28.05
N LEU A 453 13.85 20.61 29.05
CA LEU A 453 13.93 19.29 29.69
C LEU A 453 13.51 18.14 28.75
N GLU A 454 12.45 18.33 27.93
CA GLU A 454 12.07 17.37 26.90
C GLU A 454 13.18 17.15 25.86
N GLN A 455 13.88 18.20 25.46
CA GLN A 455 15.03 18.09 24.54
C GLN A 455 16.21 17.36 25.17
N HIS A 456 16.39 17.47 26.49
CA HIS A 456 17.39 16.71 27.25
C HIS A 456 16.90 15.28 27.59
N LYS A 457 15.67 14.90 27.18
CA LYS A 457 15.00 13.63 27.54
C LYS A 457 14.81 13.45 29.04
N GLU A 458 14.67 14.55 29.75
CA GLU A 458 14.46 14.63 31.18
C GLU A 458 12.99 15.00 31.49
N GLN A 459 12.60 14.81 32.76
CA GLN A 459 11.22 15.02 33.21
C GLN A 459 11.14 16.11 34.27
N ILE A 460 10.00 16.81 34.26
CA ILE A 460 9.64 17.74 35.34
C ILE A 460 8.29 17.35 35.93
N GLN A 461 8.18 17.46 37.24
CA GLN A 461 6.95 17.24 37.99
C GLN A 461 6.65 18.49 38.81
N VAL A 462 5.35 18.75 39.00
CA VAL A 462 4.85 19.82 39.87
C VAL A 462 3.78 19.25 40.79
N THR A 463 3.88 19.63 42.06
CA THR A 463 2.86 19.36 43.08
C THR A 463 2.51 20.68 43.76
N SER A 464 1.24 20.85 44.16
CA SER A 464 0.80 22.03 44.92
C SER A 464 -0.29 21.61 45.91
N GLU A 465 0.10 21.54 47.18
CA GLU A 465 -0.77 21.11 48.27
C GLU A 465 -0.55 22.00 49.51
N ASP A 466 -1.58 22.34 50.22
CA ASP A 466 -1.53 23.12 51.47
C ASP A 466 -0.71 24.43 51.35
N GLY A 467 -0.78 25.08 50.21
CA GLY A 467 0.00 26.33 50.00
C GLY A 467 1.46 26.10 49.64
N VAL A 468 1.92 24.86 49.52
CA VAL A 468 3.30 24.51 49.10
C VAL A 468 3.30 24.07 47.66
N THR A 469 3.98 24.82 46.80
CA THR A 469 4.22 24.44 45.40
C THR A 469 5.65 23.95 45.25
N THR A 470 5.83 22.75 44.68
CA THR A 470 7.11 22.10 44.48
C THR A 470 7.27 21.75 43.00
N PHE A 471 8.34 22.27 42.40
CA PHE A 471 8.84 21.83 41.08
C PHE A 471 10.06 20.94 41.29
N ARG A 472 10.05 19.77 40.63
CA ARG A 472 11.17 18.83 40.67
C ARG A 472 11.47 18.32 39.26
N PHE A 473 12.73 18.42 38.85
CA PHE A 473 13.14 17.88 37.54
C PHE A 473 14.40 16.97 37.68
N SER A 474 14.52 16.07 36.72
CA SER A 474 15.64 15.13 36.68
C SER A 474 16.74 15.61 35.72
N LEU A 475 17.96 15.16 35.96
CA LEU A 475 19.13 15.26 35.09
C LEU A 475 19.90 13.94 35.15
N SER A 476 20.32 13.43 34.01
CA SER A 476 21.13 12.19 33.97
C SER A 476 22.53 12.46 34.51
N LEU A 477 22.97 11.66 35.49
CA LEU A 477 24.34 11.67 36.01
C LEU A 477 25.32 11.22 34.91
N GLU A 478 26.58 11.54 35.14
CA GLU A 478 27.64 11.13 34.23
C GLU A 478 27.82 9.61 34.15
#